data_c755aa65d433d8aac30658087e8afe44
#
_entry.id   c755aa65d433d8aac30658087e8afe44
#
_cell.length_a   1.000
_cell.length_b   1.000
_cell.length_c   1.000
_cell.angle_alpha   90.00
_cell.angle_beta   90.00
_cell.angle_gamma   90.00
#
_symmetry.space_group_name_H-M   'P 1'
#
loop_
_entity.id
_entity.type
_entity.pdbx_description
1 polymer ?
#
loop_
_entity_poly.entity_id
_entity_poly.type
_entity_poly.pdbx_seq_one_letter_code
_entity_poly.pdbx_strand_id
1 'polypeptide(L)' 'MKATIRNNTLHIEIPLHAPRPSATGKTFTVASSHGNKETEARIDGKPVIIGLNAYIKPIG' A
#
# COMPACT_ATOMS: atom_id res chain seq x y z
N MET A 1 -5.16 6.07 1.95
CA MET A 1 -5.10 5.08 0.84
C MET A 1 -6.46 4.99 0.20
N LYS A 2 -6.50 4.97 -1.11
CA LYS A 2 -7.75 4.87 -1.87
C LYS A 2 -7.69 3.65 -2.76
N ALA A 3 -8.76 2.87 -2.81
CA ALA A 3 -8.82 1.67 -3.64
C ALA A 3 -10.10 1.67 -4.46
N THR A 4 -9.97 1.37 -5.74
CA THR A 4 -11.10 1.27 -6.65
C THR A 4 -10.94 0.02 -7.51
N ILE A 5 -12.07 -0.51 -7.99
CA ILE A 5 -12.05 -1.66 -8.89
C ILE A 5 -12.62 -1.24 -10.22
N ARG A 6 -11.88 -1.54 -11.29
CA ARG A 6 -12.30 -1.22 -12.64
C ARG A 6 -11.71 -2.24 -13.61
N ASN A 7 -12.54 -2.76 -14.53
CA ASN A 7 -12.12 -3.76 -15.49
C ASN A 7 -11.44 -4.97 -14.85
N ASN A 8 -12.05 -5.47 -13.77
CA ASN A 8 -11.53 -6.61 -13.01
C ASN A 8 -10.10 -6.37 -12.50
N THR A 9 -9.77 -5.09 -12.24
CA THR A 9 -8.45 -4.69 -11.77
C THR A 9 -8.60 -3.83 -10.52
N LEU A 10 -7.79 -4.11 -9.51
CA LEU A 10 -7.75 -3.32 -8.30
C LEU A 10 -6.74 -2.18 -8.47
N HIS A 11 -7.22 -0.95 -8.35
CA HIS A 11 -6.39 0.25 -8.42
C HIS A 11 -6.21 0.82 -7.03
N ILE A 12 -4.97 1.04 -6.63
CA ILE A 12 -4.65 1.55 -5.29
C ILE A 12 -3.89 2.86 -5.44
N GLU A 13 -4.32 3.89 -4.71
CA GLU A 13 -3.60 5.15 -4.59
C GLU A 13 -3.17 5.34 -3.15
N ILE A 14 -1.90 5.59 -2.94
CA ILE A 14 -1.35 5.88 -1.62
C ILE A 14 -0.28 6.96 -1.79
N PRO A 15 -0.33 8.04 -0.99
CA PRO A 15 0.66 9.11 -1.12
C PRO A 15 2.04 8.61 -0.68
N LEU A 16 3.06 9.08 -1.38
CA LEU A 16 4.44 8.80 -1.03
C LEU A 16 4.91 9.78 0.05
N HIS A 17 5.73 9.29 0.96
CA HIS A 17 6.44 10.13 1.90
C HIS A 17 7.95 10.05 1.63
N ALA A 18 8.72 10.93 2.27
CA ALA A 18 10.17 10.87 2.16
C ALA A 18 10.67 9.50 2.64
N PRO A 19 11.66 8.90 1.96
CA PRO A 19 12.15 7.59 2.35
C PRO A 19 12.57 7.55 3.82
N ARG A 20 12.14 6.53 4.54
CA ARG A 20 12.46 6.32 5.94
C ARG A 20 13.09 4.94 6.12
N PRO A 21 14.14 4.82 6.91
CA PRO A 21 14.75 3.51 7.16
C PRO A 21 13.72 2.54 7.70
N SER A 22 13.73 1.30 7.17
CA SER A 22 12.90 0.24 7.71
C SER A 22 13.45 -0.24 9.05
N ALA A 23 12.70 -1.12 9.73
CA ALA A 23 13.14 -1.65 11.01
C ALA A 23 14.50 -2.36 10.92
N THR A 24 14.81 -2.98 9.78
CA THR A 24 16.10 -3.65 9.58
C THR A 24 17.20 -2.70 9.11
N GLY A 25 16.86 -1.50 8.66
CA GLY A 25 17.79 -0.54 8.11
C GLY A 25 18.33 -0.87 6.72
N LYS A 26 17.83 -1.93 6.11
CA LYS A 26 18.30 -2.38 4.78
C LYS A 26 17.52 -1.81 3.63
N THR A 27 16.38 -1.24 3.89
CA THR A 27 15.50 -0.66 2.89
C THR A 27 14.94 0.66 3.41
N PHE A 28 14.37 1.45 2.51
CA PHE A 28 13.70 2.69 2.89
C PHE A 28 12.25 2.61 2.45
N THR A 29 11.35 2.74 3.40
CA THR A 29 9.91 2.71 3.13
C THR A 29 9.47 4.05 2.56
N VAL A 30 8.72 4.02 1.47
CA VAL A 30 8.20 5.23 0.82
C VAL A 30 6.68 5.34 0.90
N ALA A 31 5.99 4.26 1.21
CA ALA A 31 4.55 4.27 1.45
C ALA A 31 4.18 3.03 2.25
N SER A 32 3.21 3.16 3.13
CA SER A 32 2.73 2.03 3.92
C SER A 32 1.30 2.29 4.37
N SER A 33 0.51 1.23 4.44
CA SER A 33 -0.83 1.27 5.01
C SER A 33 -0.80 1.16 6.54
N HIS A 34 0.35 0.87 7.11
CA HIS A 34 0.50 0.65 8.58
C HIS A 34 -0.42 -0.47 9.06
N GLY A 35 -0.31 -1.61 8.41
CA GLY A 35 -1.13 -2.79 8.69
C GLY A 35 -2.25 -2.95 7.69
N ASN A 36 -3.17 -3.85 8.00
CA ASN A 36 -4.30 -4.14 7.13
C ASN A 36 -5.38 -3.09 7.33
N LYS A 37 -5.87 -2.51 6.24
CA LYS A 37 -6.90 -1.47 6.27
C LYS A 37 -8.06 -1.84 5.38
N GLU A 38 -9.28 -1.58 5.86
CA GLU A 38 -10.46 -1.65 5.03
C GLU A 38 -10.46 -0.52 4.02
N THR A 39 -10.91 -0.83 2.82
CA THR A 39 -11.03 0.17 1.77
C THR A 39 -12.50 0.31 1.35
N GLU A 40 -12.77 1.32 0.51
CA GLU A 40 -14.11 1.50 -0.07
C GLU A 40 -14.39 0.56 -1.23
N ALA A 41 -13.39 -0.17 -1.72
CA ALA A 41 -13.60 -1.17 -2.76
C ALA A 41 -14.39 -2.36 -2.22
N ARG A 42 -15.30 -2.88 -3.00
CA ARG A 42 -16.17 -3.99 -2.59
C ARG A 42 -16.13 -5.10 -3.61
N ILE A 43 -16.04 -6.34 -3.10
CA ILE A 43 -16.19 -7.55 -3.92
C ILE A 43 -17.27 -8.39 -3.24
N ASP A 44 -18.33 -8.70 -3.98
CA ASP A 44 -19.48 -9.43 -3.44
C ASP A 44 -20.04 -8.77 -2.18
N GLY A 45 -20.07 -7.43 -2.16
CA GLY A 45 -20.58 -6.66 -1.04
C GLY A 45 -19.64 -6.57 0.15
N LYS A 46 -18.45 -7.15 0.07
CA LYS A 46 -17.49 -7.19 1.17
C LYS A 46 -16.36 -6.21 0.93
N PRO A 47 -15.92 -5.48 1.96
CA PRO A 47 -14.81 -4.54 1.78
C PRO A 47 -13.51 -5.28 1.48
N VAL A 48 -12.72 -4.73 0.57
CA VAL A 48 -11.39 -5.27 0.28
C VAL A 48 -10.43 -4.76 1.34
N ILE A 49 -9.72 -5.67 1.98
CA ILE A 49 -8.73 -5.35 3.00
C ILE A 49 -7.36 -5.34 2.34
N ILE A 50 -6.59 -4.27 2.53
CA ILE A 50 -5.30 -4.12 1.90
C ILE A 50 -4.21 -3.85 2.94
N GLY A 51 -3.17 -4.67 2.90
CA GLY A 51 -1.92 -4.39 3.59
C GLY A 51 -0.87 -4.08 2.54
N LEU A 52 -0.30 -2.87 2.58
CA LEU A 52 0.63 -2.40 1.56
C LEU A 52 1.91 -1.88 2.19
N ASN A 53 3.03 -2.26 1.61
CA ASN A 53 4.32 -1.76 2.01
C ASN A 53 5.17 -1.57 0.76
N ALA A 54 5.46 -0.32 0.42
CA ALA A 54 6.29 0.02 -0.72
C ALA A 54 7.62 0.56 -0.24
N TYR A 55 8.71 0.06 -0.80
CA TYR A 55 10.04 0.44 -0.33
C TYR A 55 11.04 0.44 -1.49
N ILE A 56 12.16 1.10 -1.26
CA ILE A 56 13.29 1.09 -2.17
C ILE A 56 14.50 0.49 -1.47
N LYS A 57 15.38 -0.10 -2.26
CA LYS A 57 16.67 -0.59 -1.76
C LYS A 57 17.73 0.49 -2.02
N PRO A 58 18.54 0.81 -1.00
CA PRO A 58 19.54 1.87 -1.20
C PRO A 58 20.62 1.48 -2.21
N ILE A 59 20.79 0.19 -2.44
CA ILE A 59 21.79 -0.31 -3.41
C ILE A 59 21.05 -1.09 -4.48
N GLY A 60 21.01 -0.60 -5.64
CA GLY A 60 20.40 -1.36 -6.67
C GLY A 60 19.56 -0.77 -7.64
#